data_7ac08b4af5c171e86fd302ee63c4f454
#
_entry.id   7ac08b4af5c171e86fd302ee63c4f454
#
_cell.length_a   1.000
_cell.length_b   1.000
_cell.length_c   1.000
_cell.angle_alpha   90.00
_cell.angle_beta   90.00
_cell.angle_gamma   90.00
#
_symmetry.space_group_name_H-M   'P 1'
#
loop_
_entity.id
_entity.type
_entity.pdbx_description
1 polymer ?
#
loop_
_entity_poly.entity_id
_entity_poly.type
_entity_poly.pdbx_seq_one_letter_code
_entity_poly.pdbx_strand_id
1 'polypeptide(L)'
;MTIHYVDASAWAKLLVDEHESGALAAYVDERLAAGETFASSHLLVTELHQLAARVSAAPTDVTAVLSVLALTMPDAATYRAAGLLPGSVRSLDALHVASALDLGADDFVSFDERQLAAAAAAGIPAANPSNALGDST
;
A
#
# COMPACT_ATOMS: atom_id res chain seq x y z
N MET A 1 4.61 5.86 -17.10
CA MET A 1 5.19 5.77 -15.75
C MET A 1 4.42 4.75 -14.94
N THR A 2 5.13 3.82 -14.35
CA THR A 2 4.49 2.76 -13.55
C THR A 2 4.28 3.22 -12.12
N ILE A 3 3.04 3.13 -11.65
CA ILE A 3 2.64 3.51 -10.31
C ILE A 3 2.14 2.29 -9.54
N HIS A 4 2.81 1.99 -8.44
CA HIS A 4 2.41 0.94 -7.51
C HIS A 4 1.75 1.56 -6.30
N TYR A 5 0.48 1.27 -6.07
CA TYR A 5 -0.20 1.71 -4.85
C TYR A 5 0.03 0.69 -3.74
N VAL A 6 0.40 1.16 -2.55
CA VAL A 6 0.67 0.28 -1.40
C VAL A 6 -0.29 0.61 -0.27
N ASP A 7 -0.74 -0.42 0.44
CA ASP A 7 -1.55 -0.27 1.65
C ASP A 7 -0.69 -0.45 2.92
N ALA A 8 -1.35 -0.34 4.09
CA ALA A 8 -0.66 -0.47 5.37
C ALA A 8 -0.08 -1.86 5.59
N SER A 9 -0.74 -2.93 5.12
CA SER A 9 -0.25 -4.30 5.31
C SER A 9 1.10 -4.52 4.64
N ALA A 10 1.31 -3.89 3.47
CA ALA A 10 2.58 -3.99 2.76
C ALA A 10 3.63 -3.07 3.38
N TRP A 11 3.32 -1.78 3.52
CA TRP A 11 4.33 -0.80 3.94
C TRP A 11 4.75 -0.95 5.40
N ALA A 12 3.85 -1.48 6.25
CA ALA A 12 4.17 -1.78 7.64
C ALA A 12 5.34 -2.75 7.80
N LYS A 13 5.56 -3.63 6.83
CA LYS A 13 6.67 -4.57 6.86
C LYS A 13 8.05 -3.90 6.79
N LEU A 14 8.08 -2.65 6.36
CA LEU A 14 9.33 -1.87 6.37
C LEU A 14 9.62 -1.27 7.74
N LEU A 15 8.64 -1.23 8.65
CA LEU A 15 8.82 -0.74 10.01
C LEU A 15 9.22 -1.82 11.01
N VAL A 16 8.91 -3.08 10.70
CA VAL A 16 9.15 -4.20 11.60
C VAL A 16 10.07 -5.20 10.93
N ASP A 17 10.90 -5.87 11.73
CA ASP A 17 11.79 -6.91 11.23
C ASP A 17 11.05 -8.23 11.23
N GLU A 18 10.40 -8.52 10.12
CA GLU A 18 9.64 -9.75 9.89
C GLU A 18 10.29 -10.55 8.77
N HIS A 19 9.81 -11.78 8.57
CA HIS A 19 10.34 -12.69 7.56
C HIS A 19 10.43 -12.08 6.16
N GLU A 20 9.45 -11.26 5.78
CA GLU A 20 9.34 -10.72 4.43
C GLU A 20 9.94 -9.31 4.27
N SER A 21 10.42 -8.69 5.36
CA SER A 21 10.83 -7.28 5.35
C SER A 21 12.01 -7.01 4.44
N GLY A 22 13.06 -7.84 4.50
CA GLY A 22 14.25 -7.65 3.66
C GLY A 22 13.95 -7.84 2.17
N ALA A 23 13.14 -8.83 1.84
CA ALA A 23 12.75 -9.09 0.46
C ALA A 23 11.86 -7.97 -0.09
N LEU A 24 10.96 -7.44 0.72
CA LEU A 24 10.14 -6.29 0.32
C LEU A 24 10.99 -5.05 0.09
N ALA A 25 11.94 -4.76 0.97
CA ALA A 25 12.84 -3.62 0.82
C ALA A 25 13.63 -3.72 -0.50
N ALA A 26 14.15 -4.90 -0.82
CA ALA A 26 14.87 -5.15 -2.07
C ALA A 26 13.96 -4.96 -3.28
N TYR A 27 12.73 -5.46 -3.22
CA TYR A 27 11.73 -5.28 -4.28
C TYR A 27 11.45 -3.79 -4.54
N VAL A 28 11.25 -3.03 -3.48
CA VAL A 28 10.99 -1.58 -3.57
C VAL A 28 12.20 -0.86 -4.16
N ASP A 29 13.39 -1.12 -3.64
CA ASP A 29 14.62 -0.46 -4.10
C ASP A 29 14.86 -0.72 -5.58
N GLU A 30 14.66 -1.94 -6.03
CA GLU A 30 14.84 -2.32 -7.43
C GLU A 30 13.89 -1.53 -8.35
N ARG A 31 12.63 -1.42 -7.96
CA ARG A 31 11.63 -0.72 -8.78
C ARG A 31 11.84 0.78 -8.77
N LEU A 32 12.23 1.35 -7.63
CA LEU A 32 12.59 2.78 -7.56
C LEU A 32 13.80 3.09 -8.44
N ALA A 33 14.81 2.20 -8.45
CA ALA A 33 15.97 2.36 -9.31
C ALA A 33 15.61 2.27 -10.79
N ALA A 34 14.55 1.54 -11.13
CA ALA A 34 14.03 1.46 -12.51
C ALA A 34 13.15 2.67 -12.88
N GLY A 35 12.99 3.65 -12.01
CA GLY A 35 12.19 4.85 -12.27
C GLY A 35 10.70 4.70 -12.01
N GLU A 36 10.28 3.61 -11.35
CA GLU A 36 8.88 3.40 -11.00
C GLU A 36 8.51 4.14 -9.73
N THR A 37 7.23 4.41 -9.53
CA THR A 37 6.72 5.19 -8.40
C THR A 37 5.92 4.30 -7.47
N PHE A 38 6.19 4.44 -6.16
CA PHE A 38 5.32 3.90 -5.13
C PHE A 38 4.47 5.03 -4.57
N ALA A 39 3.18 4.76 -4.41
CA ALA A 39 2.22 5.75 -3.97
C ALA A 39 1.29 5.17 -2.91
N SER A 40 0.69 6.02 -2.13
CA SER A 40 -0.37 5.66 -1.21
C SER A 40 -1.24 6.88 -0.90
N SER A 41 -2.14 6.74 0.07
CA SER A 41 -2.98 7.82 0.57
C SER A 41 -2.40 8.37 1.87
N HIS A 42 -2.74 9.62 2.20
CA HIS A 42 -2.48 10.18 3.53
C HIS A 42 -3.10 9.37 4.67
N LEU A 43 -4.08 8.51 4.38
CA LEU A 43 -4.58 7.53 5.36
C LEU A 43 -3.46 6.67 5.92
N LEU A 44 -2.49 6.32 5.07
CA LEU A 44 -1.36 5.49 5.47
C LEU A 44 -0.51 6.15 6.57
N VAL A 45 -0.41 7.47 6.56
CA VAL A 45 0.34 8.21 7.58
C VAL A 45 -0.19 7.89 8.97
N THR A 46 -1.51 8.00 9.16
CA THR A 46 -2.15 7.69 10.44
C THR A 46 -1.98 6.22 10.80
N GLU A 47 -2.22 5.33 9.85
CA GLU A 47 -2.13 3.89 10.08
C GLU A 47 -0.71 3.46 10.52
N LEU A 48 0.32 3.99 9.88
CA LEU A 48 1.70 3.64 10.22
C LEU A 48 2.14 4.23 11.57
N HIS A 49 1.71 5.45 11.91
CA HIS A 49 2.00 6.01 13.22
C HIS A 49 1.34 5.23 14.35
N GLN A 50 0.10 4.78 14.15
CA GLN A 50 -0.59 3.94 15.13
C GLN A 50 0.10 2.59 15.29
N LEU A 51 0.51 1.98 14.18
CA LEU A 51 1.27 0.72 14.21
C LEU A 51 2.61 0.92 14.93
N ALA A 52 3.34 1.97 14.60
CA ALA A 52 4.64 2.27 15.20
C ALA A 52 4.55 2.36 16.71
N ALA A 53 3.50 3.01 17.22
CA ALA A 53 3.26 3.11 18.67
C ALA A 53 3.08 1.73 19.31
N ARG A 54 2.39 0.81 18.62
CA ARG A 54 2.15 -0.54 19.14
C ARG A 54 3.41 -1.42 19.14
N VAL A 55 4.32 -1.20 18.20
CA VAL A 55 5.54 -2.03 18.06
C VAL A 55 6.78 -1.30 18.58
N SER A 56 6.61 -0.18 19.26
CA SER A 56 7.68 0.64 19.83
C SER A 56 8.69 1.15 18.79
N ALA A 57 8.23 1.38 17.57
CA ALA A 57 9.02 2.05 16.54
C ALA A 57 8.95 3.57 16.75
N ALA A 58 10.03 4.26 16.39
CA ALA A 58 10.09 5.71 16.55
C ALA A 58 9.32 6.45 15.45
N PRO A 59 8.75 7.65 15.74
CA PRO A 59 8.12 8.46 14.69
C PRO A 59 9.07 8.79 13.55
N THR A 60 10.37 8.90 13.80
CA THR A 60 11.37 9.12 12.75
C THR A 60 11.48 7.95 11.79
N ASP A 61 11.23 6.72 12.25
CA ASP A 61 11.22 5.54 11.39
C ASP A 61 10.02 5.59 10.43
N VAL A 62 8.87 6.05 10.92
CA VAL A 62 7.69 6.25 10.08
C VAL A 62 7.96 7.29 9.00
N THR A 63 8.55 8.42 9.37
CA THR A 63 8.91 9.47 8.43
C THR A 63 9.85 8.93 7.34
N ALA A 64 10.83 8.12 7.73
CA ALA A 64 11.78 7.53 6.78
C ALA A 64 11.10 6.63 5.76
N VAL A 65 10.22 5.71 6.20
CA VAL A 65 9.56 4.79 5.27
C VAL A 65 8.50 5.49 4.41
N LEU A 66 7.90 6.60 4.90
CA LEU A 66 6.96 7.39 4.11
C LEU A 66 7.65 8.28 3.08
N SER A 67 8.92 8.61 3.28
CA SER A 67 9.63 9.59 2.44
C SER A 67 9.75 9.18 0.97
N VAL A 68 9.67 7.89 0.67
CA VAL A 68 9.80 7.37 -0.69
C VAL A 68 8.45 7.30 -1.42
N LEU A 69 7.35 7.61 -0.73
CA LEU A 69 6.01 7.52 -1.29
C LEU A 69 5.52 8.85 -1.84
N ALA A 70 4.82 8.78 -2.97
CA ALA A 70 3.94 9.85 -3.41
C ALA A 70 2.59 9.65 -2.70
N LEU A 71 2.16 10.64 -1.91
CA LEU A 71 0.93 10.54 -1.13
C LEU A 71 -0.18 11.37 -1.75
N THR A 72 -1.36 10.76 -1.92
CA THR A 72 -2.55 11.46 -2.39
C THR A 72 -3.47 11.80 -1.22
N MET A 73 -4.22 12.89 -1.36
CA MET A 73 -5.20 13.31 -0.37
C MET A 73 -6.59 12.91 -0.85
N PRO A 74 -7.29 12.01 -0.14
CA PRO A 74 -8.68 11.70 -0.50
C PRO A 74 -9.56 12.94 -0.39
N ASP A 75 -10.39 13.15 -1.38
CA ASP A 75 -11.38 14.24 -1.39
C ASP A 75 -12.80 13.67 -1.26
N ALA A 76 -13.82 14.54 -1.32
CA ALA A 76 -15.21 14.12 -1.19
C ALA A 76 -15.62 13.08 -2.23
N ALA A 77 -15.11 13.22 -3.45
CA ALA A 77 -15.39 12.25 -4.53
C ALA A 77 -14.75 10.89 -4.23
N THR A 78 -13.55 10.88 -3.66
CA THR A 78 -12.87 9.63 -3.24
C THR A 78 -13.68 8.90 -2.18
N TYR A 79 -14.16 9.63 -1.17
CA TYR A 79 -15.00 9.04 -0.11
C TYR A 79 -16.28 8.44 -0.70
N ARG A 80 -16.92 9.14 -1.62
CA ARG A 80 -18.13 8.67 -2.26
C ARG A 80 -17.88 7.42 -3.10
N ALA A 81 -16.82 7.43 -3.90
CA ALA A 81 -16.42 6.29 -4.71
C ALA A 81 -16.10 5.06 -3.83
N ALA A 82 -15.43 5.26 -2.71
CA ALA A 82 -15.13 4.19 -1.77
C ALA A 82 -16.41 3.53 -1.25
N GLY A 83 -17.43 4.33 -0.93
CA GLY A 83 -18.72 3.81 -0.45
C GLY A 83 -19.51 3.01 -1.49
N LEU A 84 -19.19 3.19 -2.77
CA LEU A 84 -19.88 2.54 -3.88
C LEU A 84 -19.12 1.33 -4.44
N LEU A 85 -17.99 0.96 -3.86
CA LEU A 85 -17.21 -0.20 -4.34
C LEU A 85 -18.02 -1.49 -4.17
N PRO A 86 -17.83 -2.46 -5.10
CA PRO A 86 -18.55 -3.74 -5.02
C PRO A 86 -18.11 -4.54 -3.80
N GLY A 87 -19.04 -5.29 -3.21
CA GLY A 87 -18.80 -6.14 -2.07
C GLY A 87 -18.85 -5.40 -0.75
N SER A 88 -18.56 -6.13 0.31
CA SER A 88 -18.58 -5.63 1.68
C SER A 88 -17.15 -5.32 2.12
N VAL A 89 -16.65 -4.15 1.75
CA VAL A 89 -15.28 -3.73 2.03
C VAL A 89 -15.28 -2.80 3.24
N ARG A 90 -14.35 -3.01 4.17
CA ARG A 90 -14.19 -2.11 5.33
C ARG A 90 -13.84 -0.70 4.85
N SER A 91 -14.30 0.31 5.60
CA SER A 91 -14.21 1.71 5.15
C SER A 91 -12.80 2.17 4.80
N LEU A 92 -11.80 1.87 5.64
CA LEU A 92 -10.42 2.27 5.36
C LEU A 92 -9.84 1.52 4.16
N ASP A 93 -10.17 0.24 4.02
CA ASP A 93 -9.74 -0.56 2.88
C ASP A 93 -10.37 -0.04 1.58
N ALA A 94 -11.65 0.31 1.63
CA ALA A 94 -12.35 0.91 0.49
C ALA A 94 -11.72 2.25 0.08
N LEU A 95 -11.32 3.07 1.05
CA LEU A 95 -10.66 4.35 0.77
C LEU A 95 -9.31 4.16 0.10
N HIS A 96 -8.55 3.14 0.48
CA HIS A 96 -7.29 2.81 -0.20
C HIS A 96 -7.53 2.41 -1.65
N VAL A 97 -8.51 1.55 -1.91
CA VAL A 97 -8.83 1.14 -3.28
C VAL A 97 -9.29 2.33 -4.11
N ALA A 98 -10.17 3.18 -3.58
CA ALA A 98 -10.64 4.37 -4.28
C ALA A 98 -9.49 5.35 -4.56
N SER A 99 -8.57 5.50 -3.61
CA SER A 99 -7.38 6.35 -3.79
C SER A 99 -6.47 5.82 -4.91
N ALA A 100 -6.30 4.52 -4.99
CA ALA A 100 -5.53 3.88 -6.05
C ALA A 100 -6.17 4.12 -7.42
N LEU A 101 -7.50 4.05 -7.50
CA LEU A 101 -8.24 4.35 -8.73
C LEU A 101 -8.05 5.81 -9.15
N ASP A 102 -8.11 6.75 -8.20
CA ASP A 102 -7.92 8.17 -8.47
C ASP A 102 -6.53 8.47 -9.03
N LEU A 103 -5.52 7.74 -8.57
CA LEU A 103 -4.14 7.89 -9.05
C LEU A 103 -3.90 7.24 -10.40
N GLY A 104 -4.79 6.39 -10.85
CA GLY A 104 -4.54 5.56 -12.03
C GLY A 104 -3.42 4.57 -11.79
N ALA A 105 -3.35 3.98 -10.60
CA ALA A 105 -2.31 3.03 -10.25
C ALA A 105 -2.32 1.81 -11.18
N ASP A 106 -1.14 1.33 -11.53
CA ASP A 106 -0.97 0.18 -12.40
C ASP A 106 -1.19 -1.14 -11.65
N ASP A 107 -0.88 -1.17 -10.36
CA ASP A 107 -1.24 -2.28 -9.50
C ASP A 107 -1.46 -1.83 -8.06
N PHE A 108 -2.01 -2.75 -7.26
CA PHE A 108 -2.29 -2.55 -5.85
C PHE A 108 -1.49 -3.59 -5.06
N VAL A 109 -0.51 -3.12 -4.29
CA VAL A 109 0.44 -3.97 -3.57
C VAL A 109 -0.03 -4.15 -2.13
N SER A 110 -0.28 -5.38 -1.73
CA SER A 110 -0.76 -5.71 -0.40
C SER A 110 -0.37 -7.13 -0.01
N PHE A 111 -0.33 -7.40 1.29
CA PHE A 111 -0.23 -8.76 1.83
C PHE A 111 -1.56 -9.27 2.37
N ASP A 112 -2.59 -8.42 2.36
CA ASP A 112 -3.93 -8.78 2.84
C ASP A 112 -4.77 -9.29 1.67
N GLU A 113 -5.14 -10.57 1.71
CA GLU A 113 -5.90 -11.23 0.65
C GLU A 113 -7.26 -10.57 0.41
N ARG A 114 -7.91 -10.06 1.45
CA ARG A 114 -9.20 -9.36 1.29
C ARG A 114 -9.02 -8.05 0.55
N GLN A 115 -7.94 -7.33 0.84
CA GLN A 115 -7.64 -6.06 0.19
C GLN A 115 -7.28 -6.29 -1.28
N LEU A 116 -6.50 -7.33 -1.58
CA LEU A 116 -6.17 -7.71 -2.95
C LEU A 116 -7.43 -8.07 -3.73
N ALA A 117 -8.36 -8.80 -3.12
CA ALA A 117 -9.63 -9.15 -3.75
C ALA A 117 -10.48 -7.91 -4.03
N ALA A 118 -10.51 -6.96 -3.09
CA ALA A 118 -11.24 -5.70 -3.27
C ALA A 118 -10.67 -4.87 -4.42
N ALA A 119 -9.35 -4.77 -4.52
CA ALA A 119 -8.68 -4.06 -5.60
C ALA A 119 -8.97 -4.72 -6.96
N ALA A 120 -8.87 -6.04 -7.03
CA ALA A 120 -9.15 -6.79 -8.25
C ALA A 120 -10.60 -6.61 -8.70
N ALA A 121 -11.56 -6.65 -7.75
CA ALA A 121 -12.97 -6.43 -8.05
C ALA A 121 -13.24 -5.02 -8.58
N ALA A 122 -12.42 -4.05 -8.20
CA ALA A 122 -12.51 -2.67 -8.67
C ALA A 122 -11.76 -2.44 -9.99
N GLY A 123 -11.09 -3.46 -10.52
CA GLY A 123 -10.39 -3.38 -11.80
C GLY A 123 -8.91 -3.03 -11.71
N ILE A 124 -8.31 -3.04 -10.53
CA ILE A 124 -6.88 -2.79 -10.35
C ILE A 124 -6.16 -4.13 -10.23
N PRO A 125 -5.13 -4.41 -11.04
CA PRO A 125 -4.33 -5.62 -10.86
C PRO A 125 -3.78 -5.71 -9.44
N ALA A 126 -4.00 -6.84 -8.79
CA ALA A 126 -3.54 -7.08 -7.43
C ALA A 126 -2.15 -7.70 -7.46
N ALA A 127 -1.28 -7.23 -6.56
CA ALA A 127 0.09 -7.72 -6.47
C ALA A 127 0.43 -8.04 -5.01
N ASN A 128 0.67 -9.33 -4.74
CA ASN A 128 1.21 -9.75 -3.46
C ASN A 128 2.71 -10.00 -3.64
N PRO A 129 3.58 -9.20 -2.99
CA PRO A 129 5.03 -9.37 -3.15
C PRO A 129 5.53 -10.75 -2.76
N SER A 130 4.86 -11.43 -1.83
CA SER A 130 5.22 -12.80 -1.45
C SER A 130 5.21 -13.76 -2.64
N ASN A 131 4.25 -13.59 -3.56
CA ASN A 131 4.13 -14.46 -4.72
C ASN A 131 5.30 -14.26 -5.69
N ALA A 132 5.71 -13.01 -5.90
CA ALA A 132 6.85 -12.68 -6.74
C ALA A 132 8.17 -13.14 -6.11
N LEU A 133 8.27 -13.10 -4.77
CA LEU A 133 9.48 -13.48 -4.03
C LEU A 133 9.58 -15.00 -3.87
N GLY A 134 8.44 -15.70 -3.81
CA GLY A 134 8.39 -17.15 -3.66
C GLY A 134 8.81 -17.90 -4.90
N ASP A 135 8.67 -17.31 -6.08
CA ASP A 135 8.99 -17.95 -7.35
C ASP A 135 10.50 -18.05 -7.61
N SER A 136 11.32 -17.46 -6.76
CA SER A 136 12.78 -17.48 -6.90
C SER A 136 13.44 -18.69 -6.23
N THR A 137 12.65 -19.60 -5.66
CA THR A 137 13.18 -20.80 -5.01
C THR A 137 13.21 -22.01 -5.93
#